data_9531cceacd0b0b92ac0d8fb5ba9be865
#
_entry.id   9531cceacd0b0b92ac0d8fb5ba9be865
#
_cell.length_a   1.000
_cell.length_b   1.000
_cell.length_c   1.000
_cell.angle_alpha   90.00
_cell.angle_beta   90.00
_cell.angle_gamma   90.00
#
_symmetry.space_group_name_H-M   'P 1'
#
loop_
_entity.id
_entity.type
_entity.pdbx_description
1 polymer ?
#
loop_
_entity_poly.entity_id
_entity_poly.type
_entity_poly.pdbx_seq_one_letter_code
_entity_poly.pdbx_strand_id
1 'polypeptide(L)'
;MSTEPSQDTMAPAQHWRAYGPLDLHPILVHAMEAFNEQGYHGTSVRNIAGRVGVTVPALYYHYENKQALLATLLETSIKDVLDRCRAAAAEAGPAPLARFCGMVESIVLYMAHRRSLAFLDTEIRSLEPGNRVRYVALRDYLQHMLLDTVEAGRAEGVFTTPIPADAVRSVLIMCQGVANWFRPDGPLTAEEVAERHVLLSLGTVGHPGAVTGEATFPFPRRVPPRHPSPARSTTRGSAPRPSR
;
A
#
# COMPACT_ATOMS: atom_id res chain seq x y z
N MET A 1 -36.57 28.00 -20.49
CA MET A 1 -35.20 28.18 -19.95
C MET A 1 -34.91 26.95 -19.15
N SER A 2 -34.26 25.96 -19.78
CA SER A 2 -33.91 24.67 -19.16
C SER A 2 -32.47 24.76 -18.67
N THR A 3 -32.31 24.66 -17.37
CA THR A 3 -31.02 24.61 -16.71
C THR A 3 -30.51 23.17 -16.80
N GLU A 4 -29.48 22.92 -17.61
CA GLU A 4 -28.73 21.68 -17.60
C GLU A 4 -27.95 21.54 -16.25
N PRO A 5 -27.89 20.35 -15.66
CA PRO A 5 -27.06 20.14 -14.50
C PRO A 5 -25.59 20.10 -14.92
N SER A 6 -24.77 20.86 -14.20
CA SER A 6 -23.31 20.92 -14.30
C SER A 6 -22.70 19.52 -14.27
N GLN A 7 -21.94 19.20 -15.31
CA GLN A 7 -21.05 18.04 -15.32
C GLN A 7 -20.00 18.24 -14.24
N ASP A 8 -20.09 17.42 -13.21
CA ASP A 8 -19.09 17.26 -12.16
C ASP A 8 -17.77 16.84 -12.83
N THR A 9 -16.82 17.77 -12.87
CA THR A 9 -15.50 17.53 -13.49
C THR A 9 -14.73 16.62 -12.54
N MET A 10 -14.87 15.32 -12.70
CA MET A 10 -14.01 14.34 -12.07
C MET A 10 -12.55 14.70 -12.39
N ALA A 11 -11.77 15.01 -11.36
CA ALA A 11 -10.32 15.19 -11.49
C ALA A 11 -9.73 13.98 -12.25
N PRO A 12 -8.72 14.19 -13.13
CA PRO A 12 -8.13 13.11 -13.89
C PRO A 12 -7.67 12.02 -12.92
N ALA A 13 -8.17 10.80 -13.11
CA ALA A 13 -7.82 9.65 -12.30
C ALA A 13 -6.30 9.58 -12.20
N GLN A 14 -5.74 9.84 -11.01
CA GLN A 14 -4.32 9.65 -10.78
C GLN A 14 -3.99 8.23 -11.23
N HIS A 15 -3.00 8.12 -12.10
CA HIS A 15 -2.55 6.81 -12.56
C HIS A 15 -2.18 5.99 -11.31
N TRP A 16 -2.93 4.94 -11.00
CA TRP A 16 -2.84 4.21 -9.73
C TRP A 16 -1.45 3.61 -9.42
N ARG A 17 -0.59 3.49 -10.46
CA ARG A 17 0.82 3.10 -10.34
C ARG A 17 1.76 4.27 -10.05
N ALA A 18 1.28 5.52 -10.12
CA ALA A 18 2.12 6.69 -9.88
C ALA A 18 2.13 7.08 -8.40
N TYR A 19 3.32 7.29 -7.85
CA TYR A 19 3.54 7.69 -6.47
C TYR A 19 4.36 8.97 -6.42
N GLY A 20 3.68 10.11 -6.29
CA GLY A 20 4.28 11.41 -5.99
C GLY A 20 4.62 11.56 -4.49
N PRO A 21 5.09 12.72 -4.06
CA PRO A 21 5.21 13.04 -2.63
C PRO A 21 3.90 12.77 -1.88
N LEU A 22 4.01 12.38 -0.61
CA LEU A 22 2.84 12.17 0.23
C LEU A 22 2.23 13.52 0.62
N ASP A 23 1.01 13.78 0.15
CA ASP A 23 0.27 15.01 0.48
C ASP A 23 -0.44 14.83 1.82
N LEU A 24 0.26 15.15 2.90
CA LEU A 24 -0.24 15.16 4.26
C LEU A 24 0.03 16.51 4.91
N HIS A 25 -0.90 16.95 5.75
CA HIS A 25 -0.65 18.10 6.60
C HIS A 25 0.62 17.88 7.46
N PRO A 26 1.50 18.87 7.65
CA PRO A 26 2.78 18.71 8.37
C PRO A 26 2.65 18.04 9.75
N ILE A 27 1.59 18.34 10.49
CA ILE A 27 1.29 17.68 11.78
C ILE A 27 1.14 16.17 11.61
N LEU A 28 0.47 15.71 10.55
CA LEU A 28 0.28 14.27 10.29
C LEU A 28 1.59 13.60 9.86
N VAL A 29 2.44 14.29 9.09
CA VAL A 29 3.77 13.76 8.73
C VAL A 29 4.58 13.47 9.99
N HIS A 30 4.72 14.44 10.87
CA HIS A 30 5.50 14.27 12.10
C HIS A 30 4.83 13.34 13.12
N ALA A 31 3.48 13.25 13.12
CA ALA A 31 2.77 12.25 13.92
C ALA A 31 3.06 10.84 13.41
N MET A 32 3.02 10.62 12.09
CA MET A 32 3.36 9.34 11.47
C MET A 32 4.79 8.92 11.79
N GLU A 33 5.76 9.82 11.67
CA GLU A 33 7.16 9.57 12.03
C GLU A 33 7.30 9.18 13.49
N ALA A 34 6.69 9.94 14.41
CA ALA A 34 6.75 9.68 15.83
C ALA A 34 6.10 8.33 16.20
N PHE A 35 4.96 7.99 15.59
CA PHE A 35 4.29 6.71 15.82
C PHE A 35 5.12 5.54 15.28
N ASN A 36 5.77 5.68 14.13
CA ASN A 36 6.65 4.65 13.57
C ASN A 36 7.91 4.43 14.40
N GLU A 37 8.48 5.48 14.99
CA GLU A 37 9.71 5.39 15.80
C GLU A 37 9.47 4.87 17.22
N GLN A 38 8.39 5.32 17.87
CA GLN A 38 8.17 5.15 19.31
C GLN A 38 6.91 4.33 19.65
N GLY A 39 6.14 3.95 18.62
CA GLY A 39 4.79 3.40 18.78
C GLY A 39 3.79 4.45 19.23
N TYR A 40 2.50 4.13 19.09
CA TYR A 40 1.42 5.03 19.51
C TYR A 40 1.50 5.38 20.99
N HIS A 41 1.68 4.38 21.86
CA HIS A 41 1.69 4.60 23.32
C HIS A 41 2.91 5.38 23.80
N GLY A 42 4.08 5.19 23.15
CA GLY A 42 5.32 5.91 23.46
C GLY A 42 5.35 7.36 23.01
N THR A 43 4.45 7.75 22.11
CA THR A 43 4.38 9.10 21.54
C THR A 43 3.43 10.00 22.34
N SER A 44 3.85 11.24 22.64
CA SER A 44 3.01 12.26 23.25
C SER A 44 2.67 13.39 22.26
N VAL A 45 1.52 14.06 22.47
CA VAL A 45 1.14 15.25 21.67
C VAL A 45 2.18 16.36 21.78
N ARG A 46 2.83 16.51 22.95
CA ARG A 46 3.94 17.46 23.14
C ARG A 46 5.15 17.13 22.28
N ASN A 47 5.48 15.83 22.14
CA ASN A 47 6.56 15.39 21.25
C ASN A 47 6.25 15.74 19.79
N ILE A 48 5.03 15.46 19.33
CA ILE A 48 4.60 15.80 17.96
C ILE A 48 4.64 17.30 17.72
N ALA A 49 4.07 18.12 18.65
CA ALA A 49 4.08 19.57 18.55
C ALA A 49 5.49 20.15 18.48
N GLY A 50 6.43 19.59 19.28
CA GLY A 50 7.84 19.97 19.24
C GLY A 50 8.52 19.64 17.91
N ARG A 51 8.23 18.49 17.28
CA ARG A 51 8.76 18.12 15.97
C ARG A 51 8.25 19.04 14.85
N VAL A 52 6.98 19.42 14.92
CA VAL A 52 6.36 20.34 13.93
C VAL A 52 6.85 21.79 14.12
N GLY A 53 7.29 22.15 15.33
CA GLY A 53 7.62 23.53 15.69
C GLY A 53 6.39 24.39 16.05
N VAL A 54 5.30 23.77 16.52
CA VAL A 54 4.08 24.45 16.93
C VAL A 54 3.83 24.30 18.43
N THR A 55 2.95 25.13 18.99
CA THR A 55 2.49 24.96 20.38
C THR A 55 1.47 23.83 20.49
N VAL A 56 1.37 23.20 21.66
CA VAL A 56 0.34 22.16 21.92
C VAL A 56 -1.08 22.68 21.69
N PRO A 57 -1.46 23.90 22.12
CA PRO A 57 -2.76 24.47 21.77
C PRO A 57 -2.99 24.62 20.26
N ALA A 58 -1.97 25.01 19.49
CA ALA A 58 -2.07 25.11 18.03
C ALA A 58 -2.29 23.73 17.38
N LEU A 59 -1.67 22.67 17.90
CA LEU A 59 -1.92 21.32 17.44
C LEU A 59 -3.36 20.88 17.71
N TYR A 60 -3.89 21.18 18.91
CA TYR A 60 -5.28 20.87 19.28
C TYR A 60 -6.33 21.65 18.46
N TYR A 61 -5.96 22.78 17.90
CA TYR A 61 -6.83 23.49 16.96
C TYR A 61 -7.10 22.67 15.69
N HIS A 62 -6.13 21.87 15.24
CA HIS A 62 -6.25 21.02 14.05
C HIS A 62 -6.76 19.61 14.35
N TYR A 63 -6.35 19.03 15.48
CA TYR A 63 -6.68 17.65 15.86
C TYR A 63 -7.02 17.60 17.34
N GLU A 64 -8.23 17.18 17.64
CA GLU A 64 -8.81 17.15 18.99
C GLU A 64 -7.95 16.43 20.04
N ASN A 65 -7.31 15.34 19.62
CA ASN A 65 -6.49 14.51 20.49
C ASN A 65 -5.53 13.62 19.68
N LYS A 66 -4.70 12.85 20.38
CA LYS A 66 -3.75 11.89 19.75
C LYS A 66 -4.47 10.79 18.96
N GLN A 67 -5.67 10.39 19.39
CA GLN A 67 -6.51 9.41 18.66
C GLN A 67 -6.95 9.94 17.30
N ALA A 68 -7.33 11.22 17.22
CA ALA A 68 -7.71 11.85 15.96
C ALA A 68 -6.55 11.81 14.93
N LEU A 69 -5.32 12.04 15.39
CA LEU A 69 -4.12 11.92 14.52
C LEU A 69 -3.95 10.50 13.97
N LEU A 70 -4.00 9.48 14.83
CA LEU A 70 -3.85 8.09 14.41
C LEU A 70 -5.00 7.66 13.49
N ALA A 71 -6.24 7.98 13.86
CA ALA A 71 -7.42 7.64 13.06
C ALA A 71 -7.36 8.29 11.67
N THR A 72 -6.99 9.58 11.59
CA THR A 72 -6.85 10.29 10.31
C THR A 72 -5.77 9.64 9.43
N LEU A 73 -4.61 9.31 9.99
CA LEU A 73 -3.54 8.64 9.24
C LEU A 73 -3.98 7.28 8.70
N LEU A 74 -4.59 6.45 9.53
CA LEU A 74 -5.08 5.12 9.12
C LEU A 74 -6.21 5.22 8.08
N GLU A 75 -7.17 6.13 8.27
CA GLU A 75 -8.25 6.36 7.30
C GLU A 75 -7.70 6.91 5.97
N THR A 76 -6.72 7.81 5.99
CA THR A 76 -6.06 8.31 4.78
C THR A 76 -5.36 7.16 4.04
N SER A 77 -4.64 6.31 4.77
CA SER A 77 -3.98 5.14 4.20
C SER A 77 -4.96 4.21 3.49
N ILE A 78 -6.00 3.76 4.16
CA ILE A 78 -6.93 2.79 3.58
C ILE A 78 -7.77 3.40 2.44
N LYS A 79 -8.11 4.68 2.50
CA LYS A 79 -8.82 5.37 1.42
C LYS A 79 -7.96 5.44 0.15
N ASP A 80 -6.66 5.80 0.26
CA ASP A 80 -5.74 5.81 -0.90
C ASP A 80 -5.61 4.40 -1.51
N VAL A 81 -5.49 3.34 -0.69
CA VAL A 81 -5.49 1.94 -1.18
C VAL A 81 -6.79 1.62 -1.94
N LEU A 82 -7.95 1.97 -1.37
CA LEU A 82 -9.25 1.71 -1.98
C LEU A 82 -9.40 2.43 -3.33
N ASP A 83 -9.01 3.69 -3.40
CA ASP A 83 -9.13 4.47 -4.63
C ASP A 83 -8.21 3.93 -5.73
N ARG A 84 -6.99 3.52 -5.38
CA ARG A 84 -6.06 2.86 -6.31
C ARG A 84 -6.59 1.50 -6.78
N CYS A 85 -7.14 0.69 -5.88
CA CYS A 85 -7.76 -0.59 -6.25
C CYS A 85 -8.96 -0.41 -7.18
N ARG A 86 -9.81 0.61 -6.94
CA ARG A 86 -10.92 0.95 -7.83
C ARG A 86 -10.42 1.36 -9.22
N ALA A 87 -9.39 2.21 -9.28
CA ALA A 87 -8.79 2.64 -10.53
C ALA A 87 -8.16 1.48 -11.31
N ALA A 88 -7.42 0.59 -10.61
CA ALA A 88 -6.85 -0.62 -11.20
C ALA A 88 -7.93 -1.56 -11.74
N ALA A 89 -9.02 -1.76 -10.98
CA ALA A 89 -10.13 -2.58 -11.41
C ALA A 89 -10.89 -1.98 -12.60
N ALA A 90 -11.01 -0.65 -12.67
CA ALA A 90 -11.63 0.05 -13.81
C ALA A 90 -10.76 -0.06 -15.07
N GLU A 91 -9.43 0.12 -14.96
CA GLU A 91 -8.47 -0.05 -16.05
C GLU A 91 -8.48 -1.48 -16.61
N ALA A 92 -8.60 -2.47 -15.72
CA ALA A 92 -8.63 -3.90 -16.09
C ALA A 92 -9.90 -4.31 -16.85
N GLY A 93 -10.98 -3.52 -16.80
CA GLY A 93 -12.27 -3.84 -17.41
C GLY A 93 -13.03 -4.96 -16.65
N PRO A 94 -13.94 -5.69 -17.32
CA PRO A 94 -14.84 -6.62 -16.65
C PRO A 94 -14.20 -7.98 -16.30
N ALA A 95 -13.09 -8.39 -16.95
CA ALA A 95 -12.50 -9.71 -16.79
C ALA A 95 -11.99 -9.96 -15.36
N PRO A 96 -12.49 -10.96 -14.62
CA PRO A 96 -12.12 -11.19 -13.22
C PRO A 96 -10.63 -11.41 -13.00
N LEU A 97 -9.95 -12.11 -13.91
CA LEU A 97 -8.51 -12.34 -13.84
C LEU A 97 -7.72 -11.02 -13.85
N ALA A 98 -8.00 -10.15 -14.82
CA ALA A 98 -7.31 -8.86 -14.95
C ALA A 98 -7.61 -7.94 -13.76
N ARG A 99 -8.87 -7.88 -13.29
CA ARG A 99 -9.28 -7.12 -12.11
C ARG A 99 -8.54 -7.58 -10.85
N PHE A 100 -8.51 -8.88 -10.61
CA PHE A 100 -7.80 -9.46 -9.47
C PHE A 100 -6.32 -9.11 -9.49
N CYS A 101 -5.65 -9.34 -10.63
CA CYS A 101 -4.23 -9.00 -10.80
C CYS A 101 -3.95 -7.52 -10.55
N GLY A 102 -4.76 -6.62 -11.15
CA GLY A 102 -4.60 -5.17 -10.98
C GLY A 102 -4.80 -4.72 -9.53
N MET A 103 -5.79 -5.24 -8.82
CA MET A 103 -6.00 -4.91 -7.41
C MET A 103 -4.86 -5.42 -6.53
N VAL A 104 -4.38 -6.65 -6.72
CA VAL A 104 -3.24 -7.20 -5.97
C VAL A 104 -1.98 -6.38 -6.24
N GLU A 105 -1.66 -6.09 -7.51
CA GLU A 105 -0.54 -5.22 -7.90
C GLU A 105 -0.63 -3.86 -7.19
N SER A 106 -1.81 -3.23 -7.23
CA SER A 106 -2.05 -1.93 -6.61
C SER A 106 -1.79 -1.94 -5.10
N ILE A 107 -2.26 -2.96 -4.38
CA ILE A 107 -2.01 -3.10 -2.94
C ILE A 107 -0.52 -3.26 -2.65
N VAL A 108 0.18 -4.11 -3.39
CA VAL A 108 1.62 -4.36 -3.17
C VAL A 108 2.45 -3.11 -3.46
N LEU A 109 2.17 -2.42 -4.56
CA LEU A 109 2.84 -1.15 -4.89
C LEU A 109 2.59 -0.10 -3.80
N TYR A 110 1.36 -0.03 -3.26
CA TYR A 110 1.07 0.86 -2.13
C TYR A 110 1.92 0.50 -0.91
N MET A 111 1.96 -0.77 -0.53
CA MET A 111 2.76 -1.23 0.62
C MET A 111 4.26 -0.94 0.44
N ALA A 112 4.77 -0.97 -0.78
CA ALA A 112 6.15 -0.67 -1.09
C ALA A 112 6.45 0.85 -1.07
N HIS A 113 5.61 1.67 -1.71
CA HIS A 113 5.83 3.11 -1.87
C HIS A 113 5.36 3.96 -0.69
N ARG A 114 4.39 3.47 0.11
CA ARG A 114 3.79 4.16 1.27
C ARG A 114 4.07 3.46 2.59
N ARG A 115 5.24 2.81 2.70
CA ARG A 115 5.62 1.97 3.85
C ARG A 115 5.33 2.60 5.19
N SER A 116 5.76 3.84 5.41
CA SER A 116 5.61 4.52 6.70
C SER A 116 4.14 4.71 7.09
N LEU A 117 3.27 4.94 6.12
CA LEU A 117 1.83 5.08 6.34
C LEU A 117 1.16 3.70 6.49
N ALA A 118 1.54 2.74 5.63
CA ALA A 118 1.02 1.37 5.67
C ALA A 118 1.41 0.63 6.96
N PHE A 119 2.62 0.88 7.50
CA PHE A 119 3.10 0.27 8.73
C PHE A 119 2.25 0.64 9.95
N LEU A 120 1.59 1.80 9.95
CA LEU A 120 0.69 2.20 11.03
C LEU A 120 -0.51 1.26 11.23
N ASP A 121 -0.81 0.37 10.28
CA ASP A 121 -1.84 -0.67 10.47
C ASP A 121 -1.53 -1.59 11.66
N THR A 122 -0.28 -1.70 12.07
CA THR A 122 0.13 -2.40 13.30
C THR A 122 -0.46 -1.76 14.57
N GLU A 123 -0.78 -0.47 14.52
CA GLU A 123 -1.35 0.31 15.63
C GLU A 123 -2.90 0.28 15.68
N ILE A 124 -3.57 -0.51 14.87
CA ILE A 124 -5.05 -0.63 14.86
C ILE A 124 -5.62 -0.97 16.23
N ARG A 125 -4.84 -1.70 17.06
CA ARG A 125 -5.26 -2.08 18.42
C ARG A 125 -5.30 -0.90 19.37
N SER A 126 -4.58 0.16 19.06
CA SER A 126 -4.53 1.41 19.82
C SER A 126 -5.69 2.35 19.50
N LEU A 127 -6.51 2.04 18.46
CA LEU A 127 -7.70 2.81 18.16
C LEU A 127 -8.80 2.63 19.20
N GLU A 128 -9.40 3.74 19.61
CA GLU A 128 -10.63 3.75 20.41
C GLU A 128 -11.79 3.09 19.63
N PRO A 129 -12.78 2.51 20.32
CA PRO A 129 -13.83 1.70 19.70
C PRO A 129 -14.52 2.37 18.50
N GLY A 130 -14.88 3.64 18.59
CA GLY A 130 -15.54 4.37 17.50
C GLY A 130 -14.67 4.53 16.25
N ASN A 131 -13.40 4.90 16.44
CA ASN A 131 -12.42 5.02 15.36
C ASN A 131 -12.12 3.67 14.73
N ARG A 132 -11.99 2.64 15.57
CA ARG A 132 -11.72 1.27 15.12
C ARG A 132 -12.85 0.72 14.25
N VAL A 133 -14.12 0.92 14.63
CA VAL A 133 -15.27 0.47 13.84
C VAL A 133 -15.24 1.10 12.44
N ARG A 134 -15.00 2.41 12.33
CA ARG A 134 -14.91 3.09 11.03
C ARG A 134 -13.75 2.57 10.17
N TYR A 135 -12.59 2.39 10.77
CA TYR A 135 -11.42 1.89 10.06
C TYR A 135 -11.61 0.45 9.58
N VAL A 136 -12.13 -0.43 10.45
CA VAL A 136 -12.42 -1.83 10.11
C VAL A 136 -13.41 -1.90 8.95
N ALA A 137 -14.46 -1.09 8.94
CA ALA A 137 -15.44 -1.05 7.85
C ALA A 137 -14.78 -0.74 6.48
N LEU A 138 -13.78 0.15 6.43
CA LEU A 138 -13.03 0.43 5.20
C LEU A 138 -12.14 -0.76 4.77
N ARG A 139 -11.54 -1.46 5.72
CA ARG A 139 -10.78 -2.70 5.44
C ARG A 139 -11.68 -3.82 4.93
N ASP A 140 -12.84 -3.99 5.55
CA ASP A 140 -13.82 -4.97 5.13
C ASP A 140 -14.32 -4.67 3.71
N TYR A 141 -14.49 -3.39 3.37
CA TYR A 141 -14.85 -3.00 2.00
C TYR A 141 -13.76 -3.41 0.98
N LEU A 142 -12.47 -3.21 1.29
CA LEU A 142 -11.38 -3.69 0.43
C LEU A 142 -11.42 -5.22 0.26
N GLN A 143 -11.64 -5.94 1.36
CA GLN A 143 -11.75 -7.41 1.33
C GLN A 143 -12.93 -7.86 0.45
N HIS A 144 -14.09 -7.20 0.56
CA HIS A 144 -15.27 -7.53 -0.26
C HIS A 144 -15.01 -7.26 -1.74
N MET A 145 -14.35 -6.16 -2.11
CA MET A 145 -13.99 -5.88 -3.52
C MET A 145 -13.18 -7.02 -4.14
N LEU A 146 -12.20 -7.57 -3.41
CA LEU A 146 -11.44 -8.72 -3.90
C LEU A 146 -12.28 -9.99 -3.91
N LEU A 147 -13.09 -10.22 -2.87
CA LEU A 147 -13.95 -11.40 -2.77
C LEU A 147 -14.96 -11.47 -3.91
N ASP A 148 -15.65 -10.38 -4.21
CA ASP A 148 -16.61 -10.30 -5.32
C ASP A 148 -15.92 -10.63 -6.66
N THR A 149 -14.67 -10.16 -6.83
CA THR A 149 -13.87 -10.46 -8.03
C THR A 149 -13.48 -11.95 -8.10
N VAL A 150 -13.11 -12.55 -6.97
CA VAL A 150 -12.78 -13.99 -6.91
C VAL A 150 -14.02 -14.84 -7.14
N GLU A 151 -15.16 -14.46 -6.57
CA GLU A 151 -16.42 -15.19 -6.79
C GLU A 151 -16.89 -15.11 -8.25
N ALA A 152 -16.79 -13.93 -8.88
CA ALA A 152 -17.06 -13.78 -10.31
C ALA A 152 -16.14 -14.69 -11.14
N GLY A 153 -14.83 -14.73 -10.83
CA GLY A 153 -13.87 -15.59 -11.52
C GLY A 153 -14.13 -17.09 -11.30
N ARG A 154 -14.66 -17.46 -10.13
CA ARG A 154 -15.09 -18.84 -9.88
C ARG A 154 -16.31 -19.22 -10.72
N ALA A 155 -17.28 -18.33 -10.82
CA ALA A 155 -18.46 -18.54 -11.67
C ALA A 155 -18.09 -18.73 -13.16
N GLU A 156 -17.03 -18.08 -13.61
CA GLU A 156 -16.48 -18.19 -14.96
C GLU A 156 -15.45 -19.35 -15.12
N GLY A 157 -15.12 -20.08 -14.04
CA GLY A 157 -14.12 -21.16 -14.07
C GLY A 157 -12.66 -20.66 -14.13
N VAL A 158 -12.41 -19.36 -13.94
CA VAL A 158 -11.08 -18.74 -13.95
C VAL A 158 -10.32 -19.07 -12.65
N PHE A 159 -11.03 -19.10 -11.52
CA PHE A 159 -10.49 -19.45 -10.21
C PHE A 159 -11.18 -20.71 -9.67
N THR A 160 -10.43 -21.55 -8.95
CA THR A 160 -10.93 -22.87 -8.50
C THR A 160 -10.86 -23.07 -6.99
N THR A 161 -10.42 -22.05 -6.22
CA THR A 161 -10.35 -22.16 -4.76
C THR A 161 -11.69 -22.57 -4.14
N PRO A 162 -11.74 -23.59 -3.28
CA PRO A 162 -12.99 -23.99 -2.59
C PRO A 162 -13.36 -23.05 -1.43
N ILE A 163 -12.44 -22.20 -0.97
CA ILE A 163 -12.57 -21.32 0.20
C ILE A 163 -12.22 -19.87 -0.15
N PRO A 164 -13.03 -19.19 -1.01
CA PRO A 164 -12.69 -17.89 -1.58
C PRO A 164 -12.44 -16.81 -0.52
N ALA A 165 -13.23 -16.76 0.55
CA ALA A 165 -13.06 -15.77 1.61
C ALA A 165 -11.71 -15.93 2.35
N ASP A 166 -11.27 -17.15 2.60
CA ASP A 166 -9.99 -17.42 3.26
C ASP A 166 -8.81 -17.20 2.31
N ALA A 167 -8.97 -17.53 1.03
CA ALA A 167 -7.98 -17.23 -0.01
C ALA A 167 -7.74 -15.72 -0.12
N VAL A 168 -8.81 -14.92 -0.19
CA VAL A 168 -8.71 -13.44 -0.23
C VAL A 168 -8.06 -12.89 1.03
N ARG A 169 -8.44 -13.38 2.21
CA ARG A 169 -7.81 -12.97 3.48
C ARG A 169 -6.31 -13.26 3.49
N SER A 170 -5.91 -14.44 3.01
CA SER A 170 -4.51 -14.84 2.89
C SER A 170 -3.73 -13.94 1.92
N VAL A 171 -4.32 -13.62 0.77
CA VAL A 171 -3.74 -12.68 -0.21
C VAL A 171 -3.53 -11.31 0.42
N LEU A 172 -4.54 -10.76 1.11
CA LEU A 172 -4.42 -9.45 1.77
C LEU A 172 -3.31 -9.43 2.82
N ILE A 173 -3.21 -10.46 3.67
CA ILE A 173 -2.17 -10.57 4.69
C ILE A 173 -0.77 -10.64 4.04
N MET A 174 -0.62 -11.43 2.97
CA MET A 174 0.63 -11.54 2.23
C MET A 174 1.05 -10.19 1.63
N CYS A 175 0.13 -9.47 1.00
CA CYS A 175 0.38 -8.15 0.43
C CYS A 175 0.75 -7.10 1.51
N GLN A 176 0.02 -7.07 2.63
CA GLN A 176 0.29 -6.16 3.74
C GLN A 176 1.69 -6.39 4.34
N GLY A 177 2.16 -7.64 4.36
CA GLY A 177 3.49 -7.99 4.83
C GLY A 177 4.63 -7.26 4.12
N VAL A 178 4.43 -6.81 2.88
CA VAL A 178 5.44 -6.08 2.09
C VAL A 178 5.93 -4.82 2.79
N ALA A 179 5.04 -4.08 3.46
CA ALA A 179 5.42 -2.87 4.22
C ALA A 179 6.49 -3.13 5.30
N ASN A 180 6.57 -4.35 5.82
CA ASN A 180 7.50 -4.70 6.90
C ASN A 180 8.92 -5.03 6.40
N TRP A 181 9.05 -5.66 5.23
CA TRP A 181 10.33 -6.20 4.77
C TRP A 181 10.89 -5.54 3.50
N PHE A 182 10.05 -4.93 2.67
CA PHE A 182 10.51 -4.29 1.44
C PHE A 182 11.48 -3.14 1.74
N ARG A 183 12.56 -3.05 0.94
CA ARG A 183 13.55 -1.97 1.01
C ARG A 183 13.72 -1.36 -0.37
N PRO A 184 13.55 -0.02 -0.53
CA PRO A 184 13.72 0.64 -1.83
C PRO A 184 15.13 0.51 -2.43
N ASP A 185 16.14 0.36 -1.58
CA ASP A 185 17.54 0.13 -1.93
C ASP A 185 17.91 -1.37 -2.01
N GLY A 186 16.93 -2.25 -1.90
CA GLY A 186 17.09 -3.70 -1.95
C GLY A 186 17.31 -4.23 -3.37
N PRO A 187 17.46 -5.57 -3.52
CA PRO A 187 17.72 -6.20 -4.81
C PRO A 187 16.50 -6.24 -5.74
N LEU A 188 15.30 -5.98 -5.24
CA LEU A 188 14.05 -6.03 -5.99
C LEU A 188 13.39 -4.66 -6.03
N THR A 189 12.87 -4.28 -7.19
CA THR A 189 12.01 -3.10 -7.32
C THR A 189 10.61 -3.37 -6.76
N ALA A 190 9.83 -2.32 -6.53
CA ALA A 190 8.44 -2.45 -6.06
C ALA A 190 7.59 -3.22 -7.09
N GLU A 191 7.83 -3.00 -8.38
CA GLU A 191 7.16 -3.65 -9.49
C GLU A 191 7.49 -5.15 -9.55
N GLU A 192 8.77 -5.53 -9.37
CA GLU A 192 9.18 -6.94 -9.32
C GLU A 192 8.55 -7.66 -8.11
N VAL A 193 8.43 -6.98 -6.98
CA VAL A 193 7.74 -7.53 -5.80
C VAL A 193 6.26 -7.68 -6.08
N ALA A 194 5.62 -6.70 -6.71
CA ALA A 194 4.21 -6.76 -7.07
C ALA A 194 3.93 -7.91 -8.06
N GLU A 195 4.75 -8.07 -9.10
CA GLU A 195 4.64 -9.18 -10.06
C GLU A 195 4.67 -10.55 -9.37
N ARG A 196 5.63 -10.75 -8.45
CA ARG A 196 5.74 -12.00 -7.68
C ARG A 196 4.54 -12.24 -6.79
N HIS A 197 4.01 -11.20 -6.14
CA HIS A 197 2.83 -11.32 -5.28
C HIS A 197 1.56 -11.61 -6.07
N VAL A 198 1.43 -11.06 -7.29
CA VAL A 198 0.34 -11.43 -8.20
C VAL A 198 0.40 -12.92 -8.53
N LEU A 199 1.57 -13.46 -8.89
CA LEU A 199 1.73 -14.89 -9.19
C LEU A 199 1.38 -15.77 -7.98
N LEU A 200 1.87 -15.42 -6.79
CA LEU A 200 1.55 -16.14 -5.55
C LEU A 200 0.05 -16.07 -5.24
N SER A 201 -0.57 -14.91 -5.44
CA SER A 201 -1.98 -14.70 -5.20
C SER A 201 -2.85 -15.49 -6.18
N LEU A 202 -2.44 -15.60 -7.44
CA LEU A 202 -3.11 -16.45 -8.44
C LEU A 202 -3.07 -17.93 -8.03
N GLY A 203 -1.96 -18.41 -7.49
CA GLY A 203 -1.88 -19.75 -6.90
C GLY A 203 -2.82 -19.93 -5.72
N THR A 204 -2.94 -18.92 -4.85
CA THR A 204 -3.83 -18.95 -3.67
C THR A 204 -5.31 -19.02 -4.06
N VAL A 205 -5.73 -18.35 -5.14
CA VAL A 205 -7.12 -18.41 -5.64
C VAL A 205 -7.37 -19.57 -6.60
N GLY A 206 -6.35 -20.42 -6.84
CA GLY A 206 -6.47 -21.64 -7.66
C GLY A 206 -6.54 -21.34 -9.15
N HIS A 207 -5.81 -20.36 -9.67
CA HIS A 207 -5.72 -20.10 -11.11
C HIS A 207 -4.79 -21.16 -11.76
N PRO A 208 -5.25 -21.92 -12.77
CA PRO A 208 -4.48 -23.03 -13.36
C PRO A 208 -3.10 -22.61 -13.90
N GLY A 209 -3.02 -21.46 -14.55
CA GLY A 209 -1.76 -20.95 -15.13
C GLY A 209 -0.70 -20.57 -14.10
N ALA A 210 -1.06 -20.37 -12.83
CA ALA A 210 -0.08 -20.10 -11.78
C ALA A 210 0.76 -21.33 -11.41
N VAL A 211 0.21 -22.54 -11.60
CA VAL A 211 0.89 -23.81 -11.30
C VAL A 211 1.80 -24.22 -12.44
N THR A 212 1.44 -23.90 -13.69
CA THR A 212 2.20 -24.30 -14.89
C THR A 212 3.29 -23.30 -15.28
N GLY A 213 3.36 -22.13 -14.62
CA GLY A 213 4.25 -21.05 -14.99
C GLY A 213 3.82 -20.30 -16.26
N GLU A 214 2.66 -20.61 -16.81
CA GLU A 214 2.09 -19.99 -18.02
C GLU A 214 1.26 -18.74 -17.71
N ALA A 215 1.08 -18.40 -16.43
CA ALA A 215 0.41 -17.17 -16.04
C ALA A 215 1.19 -15.97 -16.58
N THR A 216 0.73 -15.45 -17.71
CA THR A 216 1.26 -14.21 -18.30
C THR A 216 0.69 -13.04 -17.53
N PHE A 217 1.55 -12.14 -17.08
CA PHE A 217 1.14 -10.90 -16.42
C PHE A 217 0.27 -10.10 -17.41
N PRO A 218 -1.00 -9.78 -17.09
CA PRO A 218 -1.94 -9.22 -18.05
C PRO A 218 -1.64 -7.77 -18.45
N PHE A 219 -0.62 -7.15 -17.85
CA PHE A 219 -0.22 -5.77 -18.13
C PHE A 219 1.13 -5.72 -18.85
N PRO A 220 1.33 -4.77 -19.80
CA PRO A 220 2.60 -4.63 -20.52
C PRO A 220 3.73 -4.32 -19.53
N ARG A 221 4.80 -5.12 -19.56
CA ARG A 221 6.00 -4.92 -18.75
C ARG A 221 6.62 -3.56 -19.08
N ARG A 222 6.48 -2.58 -18.19
CA ARG A 222 7.36 -1.42 -18.20
C ARG A 222 8.59 -1.79 -17.39
N VAL A 223 9.65 -2.23 -18.10
CA VAL A 223 10.96 -2.41 -17.48
C VAL A 223 11.49 -1.01 -17.15
N PRO A 224 11.62 -0.64 -15.86
CA PRO A 224 12.29 0.61 -15.53
C PRO A 224 13.76 0.50 -15.95
N PRO A 225 14.43 1.60 -16.34
CA PRO A 225 15.84 1.58 -16.66
C PRO A 225 16.62 1.09 -15.43
N ARG A 226 17.43 0.05 -15.63
CA ARG A 226 18.31 -0.47 -14.57
C ARG A 226 19.24 0.66 -14.14
N HIS A 227 19.15 1.10 -12.90
CA HIS A 227 20.18 1.95 -12.32
C HIS A 227 21.51 1.19 -12.37
N PRO A 228 22.58 1.79 -12.91
CA PRO A 228 23.89 1.15 -12.91
C PRO A 228 24.29 0.92 -11.45
N SER A 229 24.62 -0.34 -11.12
CA SER A 229 25.24 -0.69 -9.84
C SER A 229 26.44 0.21 -9.59
N PRO A 230 26.62 0.77 -8.39
CA PRO A 230 27.81 1.52 -8.05
C PRO A 230 29.03 0.61 -8.24
N ALA A 231 29.95 1.03 -9.09
CA ALA A 231 31.21 0.32 -9.35
C ALA A 231 31.92 0.08 -8.01
N ARG A 232 32.22 -1.18 -7.71
CA ARG A 232 33.08 -1.55 -6.57
C ARG A 232 34.43 -0.91 -6.78
N SER A 233 34.74 0.14 -6.00
CA SER A 233 36.07 0.74 -5.97
C SER A 233 37.03 -0.28 -5.36
N THR A 234 37.81 -0.96 -6.19
CA THR A 234 38.97 -1.74 -5.78
C THR A 234 40.13 -0.80 -5.51
N THR A 235 40.16 -0.17 -4.36
CA THR A 235 41.37 0.46 -3.82
C THR A 235 42.23 -0.66 -3.20
N ARG A 236 43.08 -1.27 -4.00
CA ARG A 236 44.28 -1.98 -3.51
C ARG A 236 45.25 -0.93 -2.98
N GLY A 237 45.18 -0.63 -1.71
CA GLY A 237 46.24 0.08 -1.00
C GLY A 237 47.35 -0.89 -0.63
N SER A 238 48.43 -0.92 -1.41
CA SER A 238 49.69 -1.52 -1.01
C SER A 238 50.38 -0.60 -0.02
N ALA A 239 50.41 -0.97 1.25
CA ALA A 239 51.24 -0.35 2.25
C ALA A 239 52.67 -0.93 2.16
N PRO A 240 53.75 -0.11 2.19
CA PRO A 240 55.13 -0.61 2.26
C PRO A 240 55.46 -1.06 3.68
N ARG A 241 56.14 -2.21 3.78
CA ARG A 241 56.74 -2.73 5.03
C ARG A 241 57.89 -1.77 5.47
N PRO A 242 58.01 -1.41 6.74
CA PRO A 242 59.25 -0.88 7.26
C PRO A 242 60.24 -2.00 7.54
N SER A 243 61.46 -1.81 7.07
CA SER A 243 62.68 -2.56 7.39
C SER A 243 63.20 -2.13 8.78
N ARG A 244 63.48 -3.09 9.57
CA ARG A 244 64.38 -3.34 10.72
C ARG A 244 63.65 -3.87 11.92
#